data_4527857c27e961e5351c655a57d10257
#
_entry.id   4527857c27e961e5351c655a57d10257
#
_cell.length_a   1.000
_cell.length_b   1.000
_cell.length_c   1.000
_cell.angle_alpha   90.00
_cell.angle_beta   90.00
_cell.angle_gamma   90.00
#
_symmetry.space_group_name_H-M   'P 1'
#
loop_
_entity.id
_entity.type
_entity.pdbx_description
1 polymer ?
#
loop_
_entity_poly.entity_id
_entity_poly.type
_entity_poly.pdbx_seq_one_letter_code
_entity_poly.pdbx_strand_id
1 'polypeptide(L)'
;MKRQIYIHLGDPTLSGKMPEEVHWYVQEPGQAAGPVYHGDLKTAANHALGCRVEVFVSGVEVVLTDVALPGMNKQKLLKAVPFALEEQLASDVEDNHFAIGERQLADKVNVAIVERDIIEMWLQGLNDVGIQPDLLTTEVLGIPYSEDSWTLLLKAPDKQSRSKAILRNNLQAGIALDVANVVPLLRSMLESVAQDRRPAKLNVIVCGADSIQAGAESEEQQQSASAVSGEMDPIVAQLQSLAEKLAYEIEVYHPEQPFLVYLAQQFEESKCINLLQGDYSRRERLEKLLRPWRPAAAIAAIWLLLQVGLMIFDYQKLAARDLELRAQITDIFRTAFPESKNIVDPKLQMEQKLAELRKQTNQGADMFALLAKAGEVLSDTDTLLIRTLRFKEETLDMDFEISDLQSLDELKLRLINETNMEVDIQSASSKQGKVESRMQLKIGTADGKAPGGA
;
A
#
# COMPACT_ATOMS: atom_id res chain seq x y z
N MET A 1 -10.86 -1.45 -15.77
CA MET A 1 -9.61 -1.99 -16.38
C MET A 1 -8.52 -0.96 -16.18
N LYS A 2 -7.27 -1.37 -16.00
CA LYS A 2 -6.12 -0.46 -15.95
C LYS A 2 -5.72 -0.06 -17.38
N ARG A 3 -5.13 1.12 -17.53
CA ARG A 3 -4.52 1.58 -18.77
C ARG A 3 -3.39 0.62 -19.16
N GLN A 4 -3.31 0.21 -20.43
CA GLN A 4 -2.31 -0.73 -20.93
C GLN A 4 -1.45 -0.05 -22.01
N ILE A 5 -0.18 -0.35 -22.02
CA ILE A 5 0.73 0.07 -23.07
C ILE A 5 1.35 -1.18 -23.70
N TYR A 6 1.29 -1.25 -25.01
CA TYR A 6 1.91 -2.28 -25.82
C TYR A 6 3.14 -1.69 -26.49
N ILE A 7 4.30 -2.30 -26.29
CA ILE A 7 5.57 -1.86 -26.87
C ILE A 7 6.07 -2.97 -27.78
N HIS A 8 6.38 -2.65 -29.01
CA HIS A 8 7.04 -3.55 -29.96
C HIS A 8 8.48 -3.12 -30.13
N LEU A 9 9.43 -3.99 -29.74
CA LEU A 9 10.85 -3.65 -29.74
C LEU A 9 11.49 -3.75 -31.17
N GLY A 10 10.74 -4.28 -32.13
CA GLY A 10 11.25 -4.45 -33.47
C GLY A 10 12.31 -5.55 -33.60
N ASP A 11 12.97 -5.61 -34.75
CA ASP A 11 14.04 -6.55 -35.02
C ASP A 11 15.36 -6.01 -34.47
N PRO A 12 16.23 -6.84 -33.88
CA PRO A 12 17.55 -6.41 -33.47
C PRO A 12 18.37 -5.92 -34.64
N THR A 13 19.27 -5.00 -34.42
CA THR A 13 20.18 -4.52 -35.43
C THR A 13 21.15 -5.65 -35.83
N LEU A 14 21.70 -5.58 -37.04
CA LEU A 14 22.71 -6.54 -37.54
C LEU A 14 23.93 -6.68 -36.61
N SER A 15 24.16 -5.72 -35.72
CA SER A 15 25.20 -5.76 -34.70
C SER A 15 24.76 -6.38 -33.37
N GLY A 16 23.57 -6.98 -33.29
CA GLY A 16 23.03 -7.55 -32.06
C GLY A 16 22.70 -6.51 -30.99
N LYS A 17 22.50 -5.25 -31.36
CA LYS A 17 22.10 -4.18 -30.44
C LYS A 17 20.60 -3.97 -30.50
N MET A 18 20.09 -3.44 -29.40
CA MET A 18 18.69 -3.02 -29.33
C MET A 18 18.38 -1.97 -30.41
N PRO A 19 17.20 -2.05 -31.05
CA PRO A 19 16.77 -1.02 -32.00
C PRO A 19 16.74 0.37 -31.31
N GLU A 20 17.18 1.40 -32.06
CA GLU A 20 17.18 2.78 -31.53
C GLU A 20 15.77 3.33 -31.40
N GLU A 21 14.86 2.88 -32.24
CA GLU A 21 13.45 3.27 -32.25
C GLU A 21 12.55 2.06 -32.02
N VAL A 22 11.50 2.28 -31.27
CA VAL A 22 10.48 1.29 -30.94
C VAL A 22 9.10 1.86 -31.28
N HIS A 23 8.12 0.96 -31.45
CA HIS A 23 6.74 1.36 -31.63
C HIS A 23 5.96 1.09 -30.34
N TRP A 24 5.02 1.98 -29.99
CA TRP A 24 4.13 1.74 -28.87
C TRP A 24 2.72 2.24 -29.12
N TYR A 25 1.78 1.56 -28.49
CA TYR A 25 0.36 1.88 -28.51
C TYR A 25 -0.19 1.89 -27.08
N VAL A 26 -0.98 2.91 -26.76
CA VAL A 26 -1.62 3.00 -25.44
C VAL A 26 -3.11 2.74 -25.58
N GLN A 27 -3.58 1.69 -24.93
CA GLN A 27 -5.01 1.35 -24.87
C GLN A 27 -5.64 1.92 -23.61
N GLU A 28 -6.62 2.80 -23.81
CA GLU A 28 -7.44 3.34 -22.73
C GLU A 28 -8.74 2.56 -22.60
N PRO A 29 -9.17 2.21 -21.37
CA PRO A 29 -10.39 1.46 -21.17
C PRO A 29 -11.62 2.19 -21.72
N GLY A 30 -12.36 1.54 -22.63
CA GLY A 30 -13.60 2.08 -23.19
C GLY A 30 -13.46 3.13 -24.27
N GLN A 31 -12.25 3.40 -24.74
CA GLN A 31 -12.01 4.28 -25.91
C GLN A 31 -11.73 3.48 -27.18
N ALA A 32 -11.99 4.12 -28.32
CA ALA A 32 -11.57 3.59 -29.62
C ALA A 32 -10.03 3.49 -29.68
N ALA A 33 -9.51 2.69 -30.62
CA ALA A 33 -8.07 2.55 -30.82
C ALA A 33 -7.41 3.92 -31.08
N GLY A 34 -6.41 4.25 -30.27
CA GLY A 34 -5.59 5.44 -30.44
C GLY A 34 -4.50 5.26 -31.50
N PRO A 35 -3.67 6.29 -31.73
CA PRO A 35 -2.56 6.21 -32.66
C PRO A 35 -1.44 5.32 -32.16
N VAL A 36 -0.66 4.77 -33.12
CA VAL A 36 0.64 4.15 -32.84
C VAL A 36 1.69 5.24 -32.81
N TYR A 37 2.50 5.23 -31.78
CA TYR A 37 3.65 6.13 -31.63
C TYR A 37 4.94 5.38 -31.98
N HIS A 38 5.95 6.13 -32.40
CA HIS A 38 7.30 5.61 -32.61
C HIS A 38 8.33 6.59 -32.04
N GLY A 39 9.49 6.10 -31.71
CA GLY A 39 10.59 6.88 -31.17
C GLY A 39 11.48 6.06 -30.26
N ASP A 40 12.29 6.77 -29.48
CA ASP A 40 13.20 6.14 -28.54
C ASP A 40 12.45 5.59 -27.30
N LEU A 41 13.08 4.64 -26.63
CA LEU A 41 12.54 4.04 -25.42
C LEU A 41 12.28 5.03 -24.29
N LYS A 42 13.02 6.14 -24.21
CA LYS A 42 12.79 7.17 -23.18
C LYS A 42 11.45 7.87 -23.37
N THR A 43 11.09 8.11 -24.62
CA THR A 43 9.77 8.69 -24.97
C THR A 43 8.67 7.69 -24.62
N ALA A 44 8.85 6.41 -24.98
CA ALA A 44 7.89 5.35 -24.60
C ALA A 44 7.73 5.23 -23.08
N ALA A 45 8.81 5.40 -22.29
CA ALA A 45 8.78 5.36 -20.83
C ALA A 45 7.85 6.41 -20.20
N ASN A 46 7.77 7.61 -20.80
CA ASN A 46 6.86 8.65 -20.32
C ASN A 46 5.38 8.23 -20.47
N HIS A 47 5.06 7.48 -21.52
CA HIS A 47 3.70 6.96 -21.74
C HIS A 47 3.40 5.70 -20.91
N ALA A 48 4.44 4.98 -20.48
CA ALA A 48 4.32 3.76 -19.68
C ALA A 48 3.96 4.03 -18.20
N LEU A 49 4.11 5.27 -17.71
CA LEU A 49 3.85 5.62 -16.33
C LEU A 49 2.40 5.32 -15.91
N GLY A 50 2.26 4.45 -14.93
CA GLY A 50 0.95 4.04 -14.40
C GLY A 50 0.16 3.06 -15.28
N CYS A 51 0.74 2.61 -16.39
CA CYS A 51 0.18 1.59 -17.26
C CYS A 51 0.65 0.19 -16.87
N ARG A 52 -0.13 -0.83 -17.27
CA ARG A 52 0.38 -2.19 -17.40
C ARG A 52 1.20 -2.27 -18.69
N VAL A 53 2.42 -2.77 -18.60
CA VAL A 53 3.36 -2.78 -19.71
C VAL A 53 3.46 -4.18 -20.32
N GLU A 54 3.07 -4.29 -21.57
CA GLU A 54 3.15 -5.52 -22.36
C GLU A 54 4.10 -5.29 -23.54
N VAL A 55 5.12 -6.16 -23.65
CA VAL A 55 6.19 -6.00 -24.63
C VAL A 55 6.17 -7.16 -25.61
N PHE A 56 6.08 -6.82 -26.88
CA PHE A 56 6.26 -7.74 -28.00
C PHE A 56 7.70 -7.66 -28.52
N VAL A 57 8.33 -8.82 -28.61
CA VAL A 57 9.66 -8.93 -29.21
C VAL A 57 9.58 -9.61 -30.60
N SER A 58 10.60 -9.41 -31.41
CA SER A 58 10.69 -10.01 -32.72
C SER A 58 10.57 -11.53 -32.65
N GLY A 59 9.72 -12.09 -33.50
CA GLY A 59 9.54 -13.52 -33.62
C GLY A 59 10.73 -14.25 -34.24
N VAL A 60 11.67 -13.53 -34.86
CA VAL A 60 12.89 -14.12 -35.45
C VAL A 60 13.87 -14.57 -34.36
N GLU A 61 13.86 -13.88 -33.20
CA GLU A 61 14.76 -14.17 -32.10
C GLU A 61 14.19 -15.19 -31.09
N VAL A 62 12.95 -15.63 -31.29
CA VAL A 62 12.30 -16.56 -30.39
C VAL A 62 11.88 -17.83 -31.10
N VAL A 63 12.49 -18.92 -30.73
CA VAL A 63 12.11 -20.24 -31.25
C VAL A 63 10.95 -20.80 -30.42
N LEU A 64 9.83 -21.09 -31.08
CA LEU A 64 8.68 -21.75 -30.50
C LEU A 64 8.67 -23.22 -30.89
N THR A 65 8.73 -24.12 -29.92
CA THR A 65 8.74 -25.57 -30.13
C THR A 65 7.91 -26.30 -29.09
N ASP A 66 7.74 -27.59 -29.25
CA ASP A 66 7.14 -28.45 -28.25
C ASP A 66 8.09 -29.62 -27.90
N VAL A 67 8.00 -30.08 -26.66
CA VAL A 67 8.79 -31.23 -26.20
C VAL A 67 7.90 -32.18 -25.42
N ALA A 68 8.08 -33.50 -25.64
CA ALA A 68 7.36 -34.53 -24.91
C ALA A 68 8.06 -34.81 -23.58
N LEU A 69 7.41 -34.45 -22.47
CA LEU A 69 7.90 -34.69 -21.12
C LEU A 69 6.77 -35.21 -20.22
N PRO A 70 7.07 -36.24 -19.36
CA PRO A 70 6.07 -36.81 -18.50
C PRO A 70 5.52 -35.78 -17.50
N GLY A 71 4.35 -36.05 -16.93
CA GLY A 71 3.66 -35.17 -16.01
C GLY A 71 4.49 -34.81 -14.78
N MET A 72 5.01 -33.60 -14.73
CA MET A 72 5.78 -33.06 -13.61
C MET A 72 5.41 -31.60 -13.33
N ASN A 73 5.78 -31.10 -12.16
CA ASN A 73 5.50 -29.71 -11.78
C ASN A 73 6.38 -28.72 -12.58
N LYS A 74 5.95 -27.45 -12.64
CA LYS A 74 6.61 -26.40 -13.43
C LYS A 74 8.11 -26.25 -13.10
N GLN A 75 8.51 -26.37 -11.84
CA GLN A 75 9.93 -26.24 -11.44
C GLN A 75 10.79 -27.39 -11.94
N LYS A 76 10.24 -28.62 -12.00
CA LYS A 76 10.95 -29.77 -12.58
C LYS A 76 11.00 -29.68 -14.11
N LEU A 77 9.92 -29.20 -14.74
CA LEU A 77 9.88 -28.94 -16.18
C LEU A 77 10.96 -27.94 -16.60
N LEU A 78 11.09 -26.80 -15.91
CA LEU A 78 12.12 -25.78 -16.18
C LEU A 78 13.54 -26.37 -16.13
N LYS A 79 13.78 -27.42 -15.35
CA LYS A 79 15.07 -28.10 -15.28
C LYS A 79 15.24 -29.17 -16.32
N ALA A 80 14.17 -29.83 -16.75
CA ALA A 80 14.22 -30.97 -17.68
C ALA A 80 14.17 -30.53 -19.14
N VAL A 81 13.45 -29.46 -19.47
CA VAL A 81 13.27 -28.92 -20.85
C VAL A 81 14.59 -28.64 -21.53
N PRO A 82 15.58 -27.96 -20.93
CA PRO A 82 16.87 -27.69 -21.59
C PRO A 82 17.55 -28.95 -22.10
N PHE A 83 17.64 -29.97 -21.29
CA PHE A 83 18.28 -31.26 -21.66
C PHE A 83 17.49 -32.04 -22.72
N ALA A 84 16.15 -31.91 -22.67
CA ALA A 84 15.31 -32.61 -23.66
C ALA A 84 15.34 -31.96 -25.04
N LEU A 85 15.79 -30.71 -25.15
CA LEU A 85 15.91 -29.97 -26.40
C LEU A 85 17.36 -29.77 -26.86
N GLU A 86 18.35 -30.24 -26.12
CA GLU A 86 19.78 -30.05 -26.37
C GLU A 86 20.18 -30.46 -27.80
N GLU A 87 19.69 -31.59 -28.30
CA GLU A 87 19.98 -32.07 -29.65
C GLU A 87 19.31 -31.24 -30.77
N GLN A 88 18.35 -30.40 -30.45
CA GLN A 88 17.61 -29.56 -31.39
C GLN A 88 18.15 -28.12 -31.46
N LEU A 89 19.04 -27.76 -30.55
CA LEU A 89 19.61 -26.42 -30.47
C LEU A 89 20.86 -26.28 -31.30
N ALA A 90 21.06 -25.10 -31.88
CA ALA A 90 22.28 -24.74 -32.59
C ALA A 90 23.38 -24.20 -31.68
N SER A 91 23.01 -23.71 -30.48
CA SER A 91 23.89 -23.16 -29.44
C SER A 91 23.83 -24.02 -28.17
N ASP A 92 24.75 -23.80 -27.24
CA ASP A 92 24.80 -24.53 -25.99
C ASP A 92 23.53 -24.24 -25.15
N VAL A 93 23.08 -25.23 -24.39
CA VAL A 93 21.87 -25.13 -23.52
C VAL A 93 21.98 -23.98 -22.53
N GLU A 94 23.21 -23.73 -22.06
CA GLU A 94 23.47 -22.69 -21.03
C GLU A 94 23.33 -21.28 -21.59
N ASP A 95 23.50 -21.10 -22.89
CA ASP A 95 23.38 -19.81 -23.57
C ASP A 95 21.92 -19.45 -23.88
N ASN A 96 21.00 -20.39 -23.63
CA ASN A 96 19.59 -20.21 -23.92
C ASN A 96 18.73 -20.01 -22.66
N HIS A 97 17.69 -19.22 -22.80
CA HIS A 97 16.60 -19.08 -21.86
C HIS A 97 15.38 -19.85 -22.34
N PHE A 98 14.77 -20.62 -21.44
CA PHE A 98 13.61 -21.47 -21.76
C PHE A 98 12.41 -20.95 -20.96
N ALA A 99 11.32 -20.58 -21.66
CA ALA A 99 10.05 -20.23 -21.04
C ALA A 99 9.01 -21.31 -21.38
N ILE A 100 8.32 -21.81 -20.36
CA ILE A 100 7.37 -22.91 -20.47
C ILE A 100 5.98 -22.33 -20.72
N GLY A 101 5.33 -22.84 -21.77
CA GLY A 101 3.94 -22.58 -22.09
C GLY A 101 2.96 -23.57 -21.46
N GLU A 102 1.81 -23.69 -22.08
CA GLU A 102 0.81 -24.66 -21.68
C GLU A 102 1.17 -26.09 -22.05
N ARG A 103 0.70 -27.01 -21.23
CA ARG A 103 0.80 -28.43 -21.54
C ARG A 103 -0.32 -28.82 -22.49
N GLN A 104 0.06 -29.45 -23.58
CA GLN A 104 -0.86 -30.04 -24.56
C GLN A 104 -1.25 -31.50 -24.20
N LEU A 105 -2.21 -32.02 -24.92
CA LEU A 105 -2.51 -33.46 -24.89
C LEU A 105 -1.26 -34.31 -25.23
N ALA A 106 -1.17 -35.54 -24.70
CA ALA A 106 -0.06 -36.46 -24.88
C ALA A 106 1.29 -36.00 -24.25
N ASP A 107 1.25 -35.32 -23.10
CA ASP A 107 2.42 -34.89 -22.33
C ASP A 107 3.41 -33.97 -23.08
N LYS A 108 2.94 -33.34 -24.15
CA LYS A 108 3.69 -32.30 -24.84
C LYS A 108 3.59 -30.97 -24.11
N VAL A 109 4.70 -30.26 -24.01
CA VAL A 109 4.82 -28.95 -23.37
C VAL A 109 5.36 -27.97 -24.41
N ASN A 110 4.66 -26.87 -24.60
CA ASN A 110 5.13 -25.77 -25.43
C ASN A 110 6.25 -25.02 -24.74
N VAL A 111 7.27 -24.65 -25.50
CA VAL A 111 8.46 -23.96 -25.00
C VAL A 111 8.82 -22.82 -25.93
N ALA A 112 9.10 -21.66 -25.38
CA ALA A 112 9.77 -20.58 -26.09
C ALA A 112 11.23 -20.52 -25.66
N ILE A 113 12.13 -20.44 -26.65
CA ILE A 113 13.58 -20.42 -26.46
C ILE A 113 14.11 -19.11 -27.03
N VAL A 114 14.96 -18.44 -26.29
CA VAL A 114 15.64 -17.21 -26.72
C VAL A 114 17.06 -17.19 -26.15
N GLU A 115 18.02 -16.69 -26.89
CA GLU A 115 19.38 -16.53 -26.39
C GLU A 115 19.43 -15.59 -25.17
N ARG A 116 20.24 -15.94 -24.19
CA ARG A 116 20.34 -15.15 -22.92
C ARG A 116 20.82 -13.73 -23.18
N ASP A 117 21.78 -13.56 -24.04
CA ASP A 117 22.32 -12.24 -24.39
C ASP A 117 21.24 -11.33 -24.99
N ILE A 118 20.32 -11.90 -25.75
CA ILE A 118 19.23 -11.16 -26.40
C ILE A 118 18.17 -10.75 -25.37
N ILE A 119 17.71 -11.66 -24.51
CA ILE A 119 16.72 -11.31 -23.49
C ILE A 119 17.31 -10.35 -22.46
N GLU A 120 18.58 -10.48 -22.10
CA GLU A 120 19.27 -9.56 -21.19
C GLU A 120 19.41 -8.17 -21.82
N MET A 121 19.76 -8.08 -23.08
CA MET A 121 19.79 -6.83 -23.83
C MET A 121 18.42 -6.12 -23.81
N TRP A 122 17.34 -6.83 -24.09
CA TRP A 122 15.98 -6.25 -24.05
C TRP A 122 15.63 -5.74 -22.64
N LEU A 123 15.85 -6.57 -21.63
CA LEU A 123 15.52 -6.23 -20.27
C LEU A 123 16.39 -5.10 -19.69
N GLN A 124 17.67 -5.06 -20.06
CA GLN A 124 18.57 -3.98 -19.67
C GLN A 124 18.14 -2.67 -20.33
N GLY A 125 17.90 -2.66 -21.64
CA GLY A 125 17.46 -1.47 -22.36
C GLY A 125 16.14 -0.90 -21.81
N LEU A 126 15.17 -1.76 -21.47
CA LEU A 126 13.93 -1.34 -20.83
C LEU A 126 14.16 -0.80 -19.42
N ASN A 127 15.00 -1.46 -18.63
CA ASN A 127 15.29 -1.06 -17.25
C ASN A 127 16.06 0.26 -17.15
N ASP A 128 16.98 0.52 -18.10
CA ASP A 128 17.79 1.76 -18.15
C ASP A 128 16.92 3.02 -18.31
N VAL A 129 15.74 2.87 -18.92
CA VAL A 129 14.74 3.94 -19.04
C VAL A 129 13.62 3.85 -18.01
N GLY A 130 13.68 2.90 -17.08
CA GLY A 130 12.69 2.71 -16.01
C GLY A 130 11.42 1.96 -16.44
N ILE A 131 11.39 1.35 -17.62
CA ILE A 131 10.29 0.49 -18.06
C ILE A 131 10.45 -0.90 -17.45
N GLN A 132 9.43 -1.35 -16.74
CA GLN A 132 9.38 -2.70 -16.18
C GLN A 132 8.23 -3.47 -16.82
N PRO A 133 8.49 -4.42 -17.72
CA PRO A 133 7.43 -5.16 -18.37
C PRO A 133 6.71 -6.10 -17.39
N ASP A 134 5.39 -6.12 -17.46
CA ASP A 134 4.55 -7.10 -16.77
C ASP A 134 4.47 -8.40 -17.57
N LEU A 135 4.59 -8.29 -18.90
CA LEU A 135 4.63 -9.39 -19.85
C LEU A 135 5.66 -9.09 -20.93
N LEU A 136 6.44 -10.11 -21.28
CA LEU A 136 7.35 -10.12 -22.43
C LEU A 136 7.03 -11.36 -23.27
N THR A 137 6.60 -11.17 -24.52
CA THR A 137 6.23 -12.28 -25.41
C THR A 137 6.61 -11.97 -26.86
N THR A 138 6.60 -12.99 -27.67
CA THR A 138 6.89 -12.80 -29.12
C THR A 138 5.63 -12.32 -29.87
N GLU A 139 5.83 -11.49 -30.91
CA GLU A 139 4.80 -11.04 -31.85
C GLU A 139 4.04 -12.21 -32.51
N VAL A 140 4.70 -13.37 -32.65
CA VAL A 140 4.09 -14.59 -33.22
C VAL A 140 2.86 -15.02 -32.44
N LEU A 141 2.91 -14.92 -31.13
CA LEU A 141 1.79 -15.28 -30.26
C LEU A 141 0.75 -14.16 -30.12
N GLY A 142 1.03 -12.96 -30.64
CA GLY A 142 0.09 -11.84 -30.71
C GLY A 142 -0.95 -11.96 -31.82
N ILE A 143 -0.69 -12.72 -32.89
CA ILE A 143 -1.67 -12.90 -33.97
C ILE A 143 -2.76 -13.90 -33.59
N PRO A 144 -3.98 -13.80 -34.17
CA PRO A 144 -5.10 -14.65 -33.77
C PRO A 144 -4.81 -16.15 -34.07
N TYR A 145 -5.36 -16.99 -33.19
CA TYR A 145 -5.30 -18.44 -33.31
C TYR A 145 -6.67 -19.08 -33.39
N SER A 146 -6.84 -20.02 -34.27
CA SER A 146 -8.01 -20.90 -34.40
C SER A 146 -7.55 -22.35 -34.56
N GLU A 147 -8.27 -23.29 -33.93
CA GLU A 147 -7.86 -24.71 -33.92
C GLU A 147 -7.80 -25.35 -35.30
N ASP A 148 -8.66 -24.92 -36.22
CA ASP A 148 -8.79 -25.53 -37.54
C ASP A 148 -8.09 -24.74 -38.66
N SER A 149 -7.37 -23.66 -38.32
CA SER A 149 -6.74 -22.81 -39.32
C SER A 149 -5.34 -22.38 -38.91
N TRP A 150 -4.48 -22.22 -39.92
CA TRP A 150 -3.24 -21.50 -39.73
C TRP A 150 -3.44 -20.03 -40.05
N THR A 151 -2.75 -19.15 -39.32
CA THR A 151 -2.80 -17.71 -39.57
C THR A 151 -1.42 -17.23 -40.03
N LEU A 152 -1.36 -16.66 -41.20
CA LEU A 152 -0.19 -16.03 -41.77
C LEU A 152 -0.39 -14.52 -41.82
N LEU A 153 0.42 -13.76 -41.09
CA LEU A 153 0.43 -12.31 -41.18
C LEU A 153 1.63 -11.87 -42.02
N LEU A 154 1.36 -11.06 -43.04
CA LEU A 154 2.35 -10.39 -43.86
C LEU A 154 2.46 -8.93 -43.44
N LYS A 155 3.60 -8.54 -42.87
CA LYS A 155 3.89 -7.15 -42.49
C LYS A 155 4.69 -6.48 -43.58
N ALA A 156 4.19 -5.36 -44.09
CA ALA A 156 4.92 -4.53 -45.02
C ALA A 156 6.20 -3.94 -44.41
N PRO A 157 7.21 -3.65 -45.20
CA PRO A 157 8.43 -3.01 -44.73
C PRO A 157 8.11 -1.62 -44.20
N ASP A 158 8.77 -1.24 -43.15
CA ASP A 158 8.84 0.15 -42.70
C ASP A 158 10.28 0.67 -42.86
N LYS A 159 10.54 1.92 -42.46
CA LYS A 159 11.86 2.54 -42.64
C LYS A 159 12.99 1.78 -41.94
N GLN A 160 12.68 0.89 -40.99
CA GLN A 160 13.66 0.21 -40.16
C GLN A 160 13.56 -1.32 -40.24
N SER A 161 12.41 -1.86 -40.64
CA SER A 161 12.12 -3.28 -40.69
C SER A 161 11.90 -3.75 -42.11
N ARG A 162 12.45 -4.92 -42.45
CA ARG A 162 12.18 -5.61 -43.73
C ARG A 162 10.76 -6.17 -43.72
N SER A 163 10.28 -6.51 -44.90
CA SER A 163 9.04 -7.27 -45.07
C SER A 163 9.13 -8.58 -44.30
N LYS A 164 8.21 -8.76 -43.37
CA LYS A 164 8.20 -9.91 -42.45
C LYS A 164 6.92 -10.72 -42.61
N ALA A 165 7.05 -12.01 -42.53
CA ALA A 165 5.92 -12.91 -42.41
C ALA A 165 5.93 -13.60 -41.06
N ILE A 166 4.77 -13.69 -40.45
CA ILE A 166 4.55 -14.31 -39.14
C ILE A 166 3.48 -15.39 -39.32
N LEU A 167 3.87 -16.65 -39.17
CA LEU A 167 2.97 -17.79 -39.25
C LEU A 167 2.69 -18.33 -37.85
N ARG A 168 1.42 -18.37 -37.45
CA ARG A 168 0.97 -19.10 -36.30
C ARG A 168 0.20 -20.33 -36.70
N ASN A 169 0.73 -21.48 -36.37
CA ASN A 169 0.22 -22.77 -36.79
C ASN A 169 -0.34 -23.62 -35.66
N ASN A 170 -0.15 -23.18 -34.39
CA ASN A 170 -0.72 -23.84 -33.23
C ASN A 170 -0.97 -22.80 -32.11
N LEU A 171 -1.59 -23.22 -31.01
CA LEU A 171 -1.91 -22.37 -29.85
C LEU A 171 -0.70 -21.56 -29.36
N GLN A 172 0.44 -22.22 -29.20
CA GLN A 172 1.70 -21.62 -28.74
C GLN A 172 2.89 -22.01 -29.60
N ALA A 173 2.64 -22.18 -30.91
CA ALA A 173 3.68 -22.47 -31.91
C ALA A 173 3.49 -21.61 -33.16
N GLY A 174 4.60 -21.29 -33.77
CA GLY A 174 4.65 -20.48 -34.99
C GLY A 174 6.07 -20.04 -35.30
N ILE A 175 6.24 -19.27 -36.33
CA ILE A 175 7.55 -18.82 -36.84
C ILE A 175 7.42 -17.44 -37.45
N ALA A 176 8.44 -16.61 -37.30
CA ALA A 176 8.60 -15.38 -38.05
C ALA A 176 9.80 -15.52 -39.01
N LEU A 177 9.64 -15.02 -40.22
CA LEU A 177 10.64 -15.14 -41.27
C LEU A 177 10.55 -14.00 -42.27
N ASP A 178 11.56 -13.89 -43.13
CA ASP A 178 11.51 -12.98 -44.28
C ASP A 178 10.39 -13.42 -45.24
N VAL A 179 9.61 -12.47 -45.74
CA VAL A 179 8.50 -12.72 -46.67
C VAL A 179 8.93 -13.53 -47.90
N ALA A 180 10.16 -13.33 -48.41
CA ALA A 180 10.68 -14.08 -49.56
C ALA A 180 10.68 -15.60 -49.33
N ASN A 181 10.77 -16.04 -48.07
CA ASN A 181 10.87 -17.46 -47.71
C ASN A 181 9.54 -18.13 -47.38
N VAL A 182 8.44 -17.35 -47.34
CA VAL A 182 7.11 -17.82 -46.87
C VAL A 182 6.57 -18.95 -47.76
N VAL A 183 6.55 -18.74 -49.08
CA VAL A 183 5.91 -19.69 -50.01
C VAL A 183 6.62 -21.04 -50.00
N PRO A 184 7.99 -21.13 -50.13
CA PRO A 184 8.68 -22.41 -50.07
C PRO A 184 8.55 -23.11 -48.69
N LEU A 185 8.60 -22.33 -47.58
CA LEU A 185 8.46 -22.89 -46.25
C LEU A 185 7.05 -23.43 -46.00
N LEU A 186 6.03 -22.63 -46.32
CA LEU A 186 4.64 -23.02 -46.16
C LEU A 186 4.30 -24.27 -46.95
N ARG A 187 4.80 -24.35 -48.19
CA ARG A 187 4.69 -25.55 -49.01
C ARG A 187 5.31 -26.78 -48.34
N SER A 188 6.55 -26.67 -47.87
CA SER A 188 7.25 -27.76 -47.18
C SER A 188 6.50 -28.20 -45.90
N MET A 189 6.01 -27.24 -45.11
CA MET A 189 5.24 -27.52 -43.91
C MET A 189 3.92 -28.25 -44.23
N LEU A 190 3.17 -27.77 -45.21
CA LEU A 190 1.89 -28.37 -45.59
C LEU A 190 2.07 -29.78 -46.22
N GLU A 191 3.16 -30.01 -46.94
CA GLU A 191 3.50 -31.34 -47.48
C GLU A 191 3.96 -32.30 -46.36
N SER A 192 4.62 -31.83 -45.31
CA SER A 192 5.13 -32.66 -44.22
C SER A 192 4.06 -33.04 -43.18
N VAL A 193 3.00 -32.24 -43.04
CA VAL A 193 1.92 -32.52 -42.10
C VAL A 193 1.04 -33.67 -42.62
N ALA A 194 0.78 -34.65 -41.75
CA ALA A 194 -0.12 -35.74 -42.04
C ALA A 194 -1.53 -35.23 -42.43
N GLN A 195 -2.18 -35.91 -43.36
CA GLN A 195 -3.41 -35.43 -43.99
C GLN A 195 -4.56 -35.18 -43.02
N ASP A 196 -4.59 -35.93 -41.93
CA ASP A 196 -5.56 -35.82 -40.83
C ASP A 196 -5.30 -34.65 -39.89
N ARG A 197 -4.12 -34.04 -39.94
CA ARG A 197 -3.70 -32.90 -39.10
C ARG A 197 -3.49 -31.61 -39.90
N ARG A 198 -3.81 -31.62 -41.18
CA ARG A 198 -3.71 -30.44 -42.02
C ARG A 198 -4.79 -29.43 -41.61
N PRO A 199 -4.47 -28.11 -41.54
CA PRO A 199 -5.48 -27.10 -41.28
C PRO A 199 -6.55 -27.08 -42.34
N ALA A 200 -7.79 -26.78 -42.00
CA ALA A 200 -8.86 -26.68 -42.99
C ALA A 200 -8.66 -25.44 -43.87
N LYS A 201 -8.12 -24.37 -43.37
CA LYS A 201 -7.88 -23.12 -44.09
C LYS A 201 -6.64 -22.38 -43.66
N LEU A 202 -6.13 -21.50 -44.53
CA LEU A 202 -5.08 -20.54 -44.27
C LEU A 202 -5.66 -19.11 -44.26
N ASN A 203 -5.63 -18.44 -43.11
CA ASN A 203 -5.99 -17.05 -42.99
C ASN A 203 -4.78 -16.19 -43.27
N VAL A 204 -4.80 -15.41 -44.35
CA VAL A 204 -3.71 -14.49 -44.71
C VAL A 204 -4.12 -13.06 -44.33
N ILE A 205 -3.36 -12.45 -43.44
CA ILE A 205 -3.58 -11.09 -42.96
C ILE A 205 -2.48 -10.22 -43.55
N VAL A 206 -2.84 -9.21 -44.31
CA VAL A 206 -1.88 -8.26 -44.88
C VAL A 206 -1.97 -6.95 -44.11
N CYS A 207 -0.99 -6.71 -43.27
CA CYS A 207 -0.88 -5.48 -42.50
C CYS A 207 0.03 -4.47 -43.17
N GLY A 208 -0.43 -3.21 -43.26
CA GLY A 208 0.43 -2.09 -43.61
C GLY A 208 1.52 -1.85 -42.57
N ALA A 209 2.50 -1.04 -42.93
CA ALA A 209 3.49 -0.52 -41.97
C ALA A 209 2.77 0.23 -40.84
N ASP A 210 3.38 0.29 -39.64
CA ASP A 210 2.91 1.13 -38.54
C ASP A 210 3.06 2.61 -38.94
N SER A 211 2.10 3.11 -39.75
CA SER A 211 2.10 4.49 -40.20
C SER A 211 1.79 5.41 -39.07
N ILE A 212 2.69 6.34 -38.82
CA ILE A 212 2.69 7.28 -37.77
C ILE A 212 1.64 8.36 -38.04
N GLN A 213 0.67 8.51 -37.15
CA GLN A 213 -0.08 9.77 -37.04
C GLN A 213 0.69 10.74 -36.15
N ALA A 214 1.75 11.34 -36.66
CA ALA A 214 2.19 12.62 -36.16
C ALA A 214 1.35 13.69 -36.87
N GLY A 215 0.27 14.11 -36.24
CA GLY A 215 -0.48 15.35 -36.39
C GLY A 215 -0.44 16.16 -37.73
N ALA A 216 -0.44 15.53 -38.88
CA ALA A 216 -0.54 16.19 -40.17
C ALA A 216 -1.38 15.35 -41.14
N GLU A 217 -2.54 15.84 -41.48
CA GLU A 217 -3.32 15.41 -42.64
C GLU A 217 -2.47 15.68 -43.90
N SER A 218 -1.78 14.68 -44.40
CA SER A 218 -1.10 14.78 -45.71
C SER A 218 -1.52 13.61 -46.60
N GLU A 219 -1.86 13.99 -47.83
CA GLU A 219 -2.23 13.10 -48.96
C GLU A 219 -1.19 11.98 -49.23
N GLU A 220 0.00 12.04 -48.63
CA GLU A 220 1.04 11.01 -48.68
C GLU A 220 0.66 9.68 -47.98
N GLN A 221 -0.34 9.69 -47.06
CA GLN A 221 -0.77 8.47 -46.35
C GLN A 221 -1.63 7.53 -47.19
N GLN A 222 -2.45 8.07 -48.10
CA GLN A 222 -3.21 7.24 -49.05
C GLN A 222 -2.34 6.64 -50.12
N GLN A 223 -1.25 7.31 -50.51
CA GLN A 223 -0.27 6.75 -51.43
C GLN A 223 0.58 5.66 -50.82
N SER A 224 0.90 5.72 -49.53
CA SER A 224 1.64 4.69 -48.81
C SER A 224 0.84 3.38 -48.68
N ALA A 225 -0.45 3.46 -48.34
CA ALA A 225 -1.30 2.29 -48.21
C ALA A 225 -1.50 1.53 -49.54
N SER A 226 -1.63 2.28 -50.66
CA SER A 226 -1.76 1.69 -51.98
C SER A 226 -0.40 1.13 -52.54
N ALA A 227 0.73 1.72 -52.16
CA ALA A 227 2.06 1.21 -52.53
C ALA A 227 2.38 -0.09 -51.76
N VAL A 228 1.97 -0.21 -50.51
CA VAL A 228 2.15 -1.40 -49.67
C VAL A 228 1.36 -2.59 -50.20
N SER A 229 0.13 -2.40 -50.64
CA SER A 229 -0.66 -3.44 -51.31
C SER A 229 0.08 -3.99 -52.51
N GLY A 230 0.65 -3.13 -53.34
CA GLY A 230 1.35 -3.54 -54.58
C GLY A 230 2.59 -4.42 -54.36
N GLU A 231 3.30 -4.31 -53.25
CA GLU A 231 4.50 -5.12 -52.94
C GLU A 231 4.14 -6.51 -52.39
N MET A 232 3.03 -6.65 -51.70
CA MET A 232 2.55 -7.93 -51.13
C MET A 232 1.65 -8.70 -52.09
N ASP A 233 1.03 -8.07 -53.07
CA ASP A 233 0.13 -8.69 -54.05
C ASP A 233 0.78 -9.88 -54.79
N PRO A 234 2.08 -9.84 -55.23
CA PRO A 234 2.71 -10.96 -55.86
C PRO A 234 2.85 -12.20 -54.99
N ILE A 235 3.05 -11.97 -53.69
CA ILE A 235 3.19 -13.03 -52.69
C ILE A 235 1.83 -13.65 -52.39
N VAL A 236 0.81 -12.83 -52.21
CA VAL A 236 -0.57 -13.28 -52.05
C VAL A 236 -1.02 -14.08 -53.26
N ALA A 237 -0.68 -13.66 -54.51
CA ALA A 237 -0.98 -14.40 -55.71
C ALA A 237 -0.26 -15.77 -55.76
N GLN A 238 1.01 -15.82 -55.32
CA GLN A 238 1.74 -17.09 -55.20
C GLN A 238 1.12 -18.01 -54.14
N LEU A 239 0.68 -17.49 -53.02
CA LEU A 239 -0.02 -18.25 -51.99
C LEU A 239 -1.35 -18.80 -52.49
N GLN A 240 -2.13 -17.99 -53.22
CA GLN A 240 -3.35 -18.44 -53.86
C GLN A 240 -3.10 -19.57 -54.88
N SER A 241 -2.08 -19.43 -55.71
CA SER A 241 -1.66 -20.50 -56.66
C SER A 241 -1.19 -21.77 -55.93
N LEU A 242 -0.51 -21.63 -54.79
CA LEU A 242 -0.11 -22.78 -53.95
C LEU A 242 -1.36 -23.45 -53.33
N ALA A 243 -2.32 -22.67 -52.88
CA ALA A 243 -3.55 -23.17 -52.29
C ALA A 243 -4.40 -23.96 -53.29
N GLU A 244 -4.55 -23.44 -54.50
CA GLU A 244 -5.21 -24.15 -55.60
C GLU A 244 -4.56 -25.52 -55.87
N LYS A 245 -3.22 -25.58 -55.90
CA LYS A 245 -2.47 -26.80 -56.10
C LYS A 245 -2.61 -27.83 -55.00
N LEU A 246 -2.74 -27.38 -53.79
CA LEU A 246 -2.83 -28.23 -52.58
C LEU A 246 -4.26 -28.44 -52.10
N ALA A 247 -5.26 -27.87 -52.78
CA ALA A 247 -6.68 -27.89 -52.46
C ALA A 247 -6.95 -27.32 -51.03
N TYR A 248 -6.33 -26.18 -50.73
CA TYR A 248 -6.55 -25.42 -49.51
C TYR A 248 -7.43 -24.23 -49.74
N GLU A 249 -8.25 -23.90 -48.73
CA GLU A 249 -8.99 -22.65 -48.67
C GLU A 249 -8.09 -21.53 -48.10
N ILE A 250 -8.01 -20.41 -48.81
CA ILE A 250 -7.32 -19.21 -48.36
C ILE A 250 -8.33 -18.06 -48.19
N GLU A 251 -8.35 -17.45 -47.01
CA GLU A 251 -9.03 -16.21 -46.78
C GLU A 251 -8.00 -15.08 -46.59
N VAL A 252 -8.12 -14.02 -47.40
CA VAL A 252 -7.22 -12.87 -47.32
C VAL A 252 -7.96 -11.71 -46.65
N TYR A 253 -7.39 -11.18 -45.61
CA TYR A 253 -7.94 -10.09 -44.83
C TYR A 253 -6.95 -8.92 -44.76
N HIS A 254 -7.45 -7.70 -44.99
CA HIS A 254 -6.69 -6.46 -44.89
C HIS A 254 -7.26 -5.61 -43.73
N PRO A 255 -6.65 -5.65 -42.53
CA PRO A 255 -7.08 -4.80 -41.42
C PRO A 255 -6.79 -3.34 -41.75
N GLU A 256 -7.73 -2.47 -41.41
CA GLU A 256 -7.55 -1.01 -41.53
C GLU A 256 -6.60 -0.42 -40.46
N GLN A 257 -6.32 -1.22 -39.45
CA GLN A 257 -5.53 -0.78 -38.29
C GLN A 257 -4.04 -1.05 -38.54
N PRO A 258 -3.15 -0.22 -37.93
CA PRO A 258 -1.72 -0.47 -37.89
C PRO A 258 -1.40 -1.84 -37.25
N PHE A 259 -0.27 -2.43 -37.62
CA PHE A 259 0.16 -3.75 -37.16
C PHE A 259 0.12 -3.90 -35.61
N LEU A 260 0.70 -2.96 -34.88
CA LEU A 260 0.76 -3.03 -33.41
C LEU A 260 -0.63 -2.91 -32.76
N VAL A 261 -1.54 -2.09 -33.30
CA VAL A 261 -2.93 -2.00 -32.83
C VAL A 261 -3.65 -3.31 -33.09
N TYR A 262 -3.46 -3.89 -34.27
CA TYR A 262 -4.04 -5.18 -34.60
C TYR A 262 -3.56 -6.28 -33.64
N LEU A 263 -2.25 -6.37 -33.38
CA LEU A 263 -1.70 -7.28 -32.39
C LEU A 263 -2.33 -7.08 -31.00
N ALA A 264 -2.37 -5.84 -30.53
CA ALA A 264 -2.89 -5.52 -29.20
C ALA A 264 -4.37 -5.89 -29.02
N GLN A 265 -5.17 -5.74 -30.09
CA GLN A 265 -6.60 -6.09 -30.08
C GLN A 265 -6.87 -7.60 -30.13
N GLN A 266 -6.02 -8.34 -30.83
CA GLN A 266 -6.15 -9.80 -30.97
C GLN A 266 -5.41 -10.57 -29.87
N PHE A 267 -4.61 -9.87 -29.08
CA PHE A 267 -3.77 -10.49 -28.07
C PHE A 267 -4.57 -11.05 -26.90
N GLU A 268 -4.35 -12.32 -26.61
CA GLU A 268 -4.89 -13.01 -25.44
C GLU A 268 -3.74 -13.52 -24.56
N GLU A 269 -3.54 -12.90 -23.40
CA GLU A 269 -2.48 -13.26 -22.45
C GLU A 269 -2.49 -14.75 -22.07
N SER A 270 -3.69 -15.35 -21.94
CA SER A 270 -3.84 -16.76 -21.62
C SER A 270 -3.29 -17.72 -22.68
N LYS A 271 -3.19 -17.27 -23.93
CA LYS A 271 -2.72 -18.07 -25.07
C LYS A 271 -1.26 -17.81 -25.43
N CYS A 272 -0.54 -16.98 -24.66
CA CYS A 272 0.85 -16.65 -24.93
C CYS A 272 1.82 -17.35 -23.96
N ILE A 273 3.10 -17.33 -24.30
CA ILE A 273 4.20 -17.72 -23.42
C ILE A 273 4.88 -16.46 -22.94
N ASN A 274 4.84 -16.21 -21.64
CA ASN A 274 5.59 -15.12 -21.05
C ASN A 274 7.05 -15.52 -20.88
N LEU A 275 7.97 -14.78 -21.49
CA LEU A 275 9.41 -14.99 -21.39
C LEU A 275 9.98 -14.63 -20.02
N LEU A 276 9.25 -13.87 -19.20
CA LEU A 276 9.65 -13.48 -17.84
C LEU A 276 9.46 -14.63 -16.85
N GLN A 277 10.18 -15.73 -17.07
CA GLN A 277 10.19 -16.91 -16.21
C GLN A 277 11.59 -17.18 -15.67
N GLY A 278 11.70 -18.06 -14.66
CA GLY A 278 12.99 -18.42 -14.07
C GLY A 278 13.74 -17.18 -13.56
N ASP A 279 14.99 -17.02 -13.98
CA ASP A 279 15.87 -15.93 -13.53
C ASP A 279 15.36 -14.52 -13.88
N TYR A 280 14.50 -14.41 -14.89
CA TYR A 280 13.90 -13.14 -15.32
C TYR A 280 12.54 -12.85 -14.70
N SER A 281 12.00 -13.76 -13.89
CA SER A 281 10.71 -13.57 -13.20
C SER A 281 10.82 -12.55 -12.07
N ARG A 282 9.93 -11.53 -12.06
CA ARG A 282 9.82 -10.56 -10.93
C ARG A 282 9.53 -11.24 -9.59
N ARG A 283 8.68 -12.28 -9.59
CA ARG A 283 8.34 -13.03 -8.39
C ARG A 283 9.55 -13.78 -7.84
N GLU A 284 10.32 -14.43 -8.68
CA GLU A 284 11.49 -15.19 -8.25
C GLU A 284 12.63 -14.27 -7.79
N ARG A 285 12.81 -13.10 -8.41
CA ARG A 285 13.77 -12.08 -7.94
C ARG A 285 13.42 -11.60 -6.54
N LEU A 286 12.15 -11.26 -6.28
CA LEU A 286 11.69 -10.87 -4.94
C LEU A 286 11.79 -12.03 -3.94
N GLU A 287 11.49 -13.24 -4.36
CA GLU A 287 11.59 -14.43 -3.52
C GLU A 287 13.06 -14.77 -3.18
N LYS A 288 13.99 -14.64 -4.13
CA LYS A 288 15.44 -14.76 -3.89
C LYS A 288 15.94 -13.67 -2.92
N LEU A 289 15.44 -12.43 -3.03
CA LEU A 289 15.80 -11.33 -2.14
C LEU A 289 15.22 -11.51 -0.71
N LEU A 290 14.01 -12.04 -0.60
CA LEU A 290 13.32 -12.25 0.68
C LEU A 290 13.70 -13.58 1.36
N ARG A 291 14.24 -14.55 0.62
CA ARG A 291 14.63 -15.86 1.14
C ARG A 291 15.61 -15.79 2.32
N PRO A 292 16.68 -14.97 2.30
CA PRO A 292 17.58 -14.84 3.45
C PRO A 292 16.91 -14.16 4.66
N TRP A 293 15.80 -13.43 4.49
CA TRP A 293 15.08 -12.77 5.57
C TRP A 293 14.05 -13.66 6.27
N ARG A 294 13.71 -14.83 5.68
CA ARG A 294 12.76 -15.78 6.30
C ARG A 294 13.16 -16.21 7.70
N PRO A 295 14.42 -16.62 8.00
CA PRO A 295 14.82 -16.96 9.36
C PRO A 295 14.76 -15.76 10.30
N ALA A 296 15.16 -14.56 9.84
CA ALA A 296 15.07 -13.35 10.64
C ALA A 296 13.61 -12.99 10.98
N ALA A 297 12.69 -13.12 10.02
CA ALA A 297 11.27 -12.91 10.24
C ALA A 297 10.67 -13.95 11.22
N ALA A 298 11.11 -15.21 11.14
CA ALA A 298 10.70 -16.24 12.10
C ALA A 298 11.17 -15.92 13.53
N ILE A 299 12.42 -15.49 13.70
CA ILE A 299 12.95 -15.06 15.01
C ILE A 299 12.18 -13.87 15.56
N ALA A 300 11.90 -12.86 14.71
CA ALA A 300 11.12 -11.70 15.10
C ALA A 300 9.68 -12.07 15.50
N ALA A 301 9.05 -13.01 14.79
CA ALA A 301 7.72 -13.51 15.12
C ALA A 301 7.72 -14.25 16.47
N ILE A 302 8.71 -15.11 16.73
CA ILE A 302 8.87 -15.81 18.00
C ILE A 302 9.10 -14.81 19.14
N TRP A 303 9.94 -13.81 18.93
CA TRP A 303 10.20 -12.75 19.91
C TRP A 303 8.94 -11.96 20.24
N LEU A 304 8.13 -11.60 19.21
CA LEU A 304 6.88 -10.89 19.38
C LEU A 304 5.84 -11.73 20.15
N LEU A 305 5.73 -13.03 19.84
CA LEU A 305 4.88 -13.97 20.58
C LEU A 305 5.32 -14.08 22.05
N LEU A 306 6.64 -14.12 22.31
CA LEU A 306 7.18 -14.12 23.67
C LEU A 306 6.82 -12.84 24.42
N GLN A 307 6.95 -11.68 23.79
CA GLN A 307 6.56 -10.39 24.36
C GLN A 307 5.07 -10.33 24.71
N VAL A 308 4.20 -10.79 23.80
CA VAL A 308 2.77 -10.87 24.06
C VAL A 308 2.46 -11.83 25.20
N GLY A 309 3.14 -12.98 25.22
CA GLY A 309 3.00 -13.96 26.30
C GLY A 309 3.42 -13.40 27.67
N LEU A 310 4.55 -12.69 27.74
CA LEU A 310 4.99 -12.02 28.95
C LEU A 310 4.01 -10.91 29.40
N MET A 311 3.49 -10.14 28.47
CA MET A 311 2.50 -9.10 28.76
C MET A 311 1.20 -9.68 29.35
N ILE A 312 0.73 -10.80 28.81
CA ILE A 312 -0.46 -11.51 29.31
C ILE A 312 -0.15 -12.07 30.73
N PHE A 313 1.02 -12.66 30.93
CA PHE A 313 1.44 -13.18 32.23
C PHE A 313 1.52 -12.07 33.30
N ASP A 314 2.14 -10.93 32.97
CA ASP A 314 2.21 -9.78 33.87
C ASP A 314 0.82 -9.21 34.17
N TYR A 315 -0.06 -9.15 33.18
CA TYR A 315 -1.45 -8.72 33.37
C TYR A 315 -2.18 -9.64 34.36
N GLN A 316 -2.07 -10.96 34.20
CA GLN A 316 -2.70 -11.92 35.13
C GLN A 316 -2.13 -11.80 36.56
N LYS A 317 -0.80 -11.61 36.66
CA LYS A 317 -0.14 -11.43 37.97
C LYS A 317 -0.56 -10.12 38.65
N LEU A 318 -0.71 -9.01 37.88
CA LEU A 318 -1.22 -7.76 38.42
C LEU A 318 -2.69 -7.86 38.83
N ALA A 319 -3.52 -8.52 38.03
CA ALA A 319 -4.93 -8.73 38.33
C ALA A 319 -5.11 -9.56 39.62
N ALA A 320 -4.30 -10.61 39.81
CA ALA A 320 -4.30 -11.40 41.03
C ALA A 320 -3.89 -10.57 42.28
N ARG A 321 -2.86 -9.73 42.15
CA ARG A 321 -2.43 -8.82 43.22
C ARG A 321 -3.47 -7.75 43.52
N ASP A 322 -4.17 -7.20 42.53
CA ASP A 322 -5.23 -6.24 42.72
C ASP A 322 -6.39 -6.82 43.57
N LEU A 323 -6.78 -8.07 43.25
CA LEU A 323 -7.79 -8.79 44.02
C LEU A 323 -7.36 -9.01 45.48
N GLU A 324 -6.10 -9.41 45.70
CA GLU A 324 -5.55 -9.61 47.04
C GLU A 324 -5.48 -8.31 47.82
N LEU A 325 -5.01 -7.22 47.25
CA LEU A 325 -4.96 -5.91 47.86
C LEU A 325 -6.36 -5.37 48.19
N ARG A 326 -7.32 -5.56 47.32
CA ARG A 326 -8.73 -5.18 47.60
C ARG A 326 -9.30 -6.00 48.74
N ALA A 327 -8.98 -7.28 48.85
CA ALA A 327 -9.40 -8.09 49.97
C ALA A 327 -8.77 -7.60 51.30
N GLN A 328 -7.47 -7.28 51.30
CA GLN A 328 -6.76 -6.71 52.45
C GLN A 328 -7.35 -5.35 52.88
N ILE A 329 -7.60 -4.45 51.92
CA ILE A 329 -8.24 -3.14 52.20
C ILE A 329 -9.63 -3.34 52.83
N THR A 330 -10.39 -4.30 52.29
CA THR A 330 -11.74 -4.59 52.82
C THR A 330 -11.67 -5.15 54.23
N ASP A 331 -10.68 -6.00 54.52
CA ASP A 331 -10.50 -6.57 55.87
C ASP A 331 -10.07 -5.50 56.91
N ILE A 332 -9.11 -4.66 56.53
CA ILE A 332 -8.68 -3.52 57.34
C ILE A 332 -9.86 -2.57 57.59
N PHE A 333 -10.68 -2.29 56.56
CA PHE A 333 -11.87 -1.44 56.73
C PHE A 333 -12.86 -2.07 57.69
N ARG A 334 -13.15 -3.36 57.64
CA ARG A 334 -14.03 -4.06 58.56
C ARG A 334 -13.53 -4.02 60.02
N THR A 335 -12.22 -4.14 60.17
CA THR A 335 -11.58 -4.10 61.50
C THR A 335 -11.68 -2.68 62.11
N ALA A 336 -11.51 -1.65 61.30
CA ALA A 336 -11.57 -0.24 61.75
C ALA A 336 -13.00 0.26 61.92
N PHE A 337 -13.97 -0.24 61.15
CA PHE A 337 -15.36 0.21 61.16
C PHE A 337 -16.39 -0.93 61.23
N PRO A 338 -16.52 -1.64 62.36
CA PRO A 338 -17.35 -2.85 62.48
C PRO A 338 -18.86 -2.60 62.30
N GLU A 339 -19.32 -1.35 62.40
CA GLU A 339 -20.75 -1.00 62.24
C GLU A 339 -21.19 -0.78 60.78
N SER A 340 -20.28 -0.79 59.83
CA SER A 340 -20.57 -0.51 58.43
C SER A 340 -21.11 -1.74 57.70
N LYS A 341 -22.42 -1.76 57.38
CA LYS A 341 -23.12 -2.89 56.77
C LYS A 341 -22.94 -3.00 55.26
N ASN A 342 -22.63 -1.89 54.54
CA ASN A 342 -22.46 -1.87 53.08
C ASN A 342 -21.10 -1.27 52.68
N ILE A 343 -20.22 -2.12 52.13
CA ILE A 343 -18.89 -1.73 51.64
C ILE A 343 -18.94 -1.73 50.11
N VAL A 344 -19.06 -0.54 49.51
CA VAL A 344 -19.06 -0.35 48.06
C VAL A 344 -17.67 0.06 47.57
N ASP A 345 -17.08 1.04 48.21
CA ASP A 345 -15.71 1.49 47.99
C ASP A 345 -15.03 1.82 49.32
N PRO A 346 -14.22 0.87 49.88
CA PRO A 346 -13.58 1.04 51.17
C PRO A 346 -12.67 2.28 51.22
N LYS A 347 -12.01 2.64 50.16
CA LYS A 347 -11.10 3.79 50.11
C LYS A 347 -11.86 5.09 50.20
N LEU A 348 -12.89 5.28 49.38
CA LEU A 348 -13.72 6.49 49.42
C LEU A 348 -14.43 6.65 50.72
N GLN A 349 -14.96 5.55 51.30
CA GLN A 349 -15.64 5.58 52.59
C GLN A 349 -14.68 5.90 53.73
N MET A 350 -13.45 5.44 53.70
CA MET A 350 -12.41 5.77 54.68
C MET A 350 -12.01 7.25 54.62
N GLU A 351 -11.83 7.77 53.39
CA GLU A 351 -11.54 9.20 53.19
C GLU A 351 -12.68 10.10 53.69
N GLN A 352 -13.92 9.72 53.44
CA GLN A 352 -15.08 10.45 53.93
C GLN A 352 -15.16 10.44 55.45
N LYS A 353 -14.95 9.29 56.08
CA LYS A 353 -14.92 9.16 57.54
C LYS A 353 -13.78 9.94 58.20
N LEU A 354 -12.60 9.89 57.59
CA LEU A 354 -11.46 10.70 58.02
C LEU A 354 -11.74 12.21 57.92
N ALA A 355 -12.38 12.64 56.83
CA ALA A 355 -12.77 14.04 56.64
C ALA A 355 -13.82 14.48 57.69
N GLU A 356 -14.76 13.59 58.02
CA GLU A 356 -15.77 13.84 59.02
C GLU A 356 -15.16 13.95 60.46
N LEU A 357 -14.25 13.05 60.79
CA LEU A 357 -13.51 13.10 62.06
C LEU A 357 -12.59 14.33 62.15
N ARG A 358 -11.93 14.72 61.07
CA ARG A 358 -11.13 15.96 61.02
C ARG A 358 -11.98 17.20 61.21
N LYS A 359 -13.19 17.27 60.61
CA LYS A 359 -14.12 18.37 60.87
C LYS A 359 -14.50 18.49 62.33
N GLN A 360 -14.79 17.37 63.02
CA GLN A 360 -15.10 17.35 64.41
C GLN A 360 -13.93 17.78 65.30
N THR A 361 -12.69 17.41 64.94
CA THR A 361 -11.50 17.74 65.74
C THR A 361 -11.06 19.19 65.55
N ASN A 362 -11.17 19.72 64.28
CA ASN A 362 -10.78 21.11 64.03
C ASN A 362 -11.69 22.14 64.59
N GLN A 363 -13.01 21.86 64.75
CA GLN A 363 -13.93 22.84 65.42
C GLN A 363 -13.53 23.16 66.82
N GLY A 364 -12.95 22.23 67.58
CA GLY A 364 -12.43 22.50 68.91
C GLY A 364 -11.11 23.27 68.93
N ALA A 365 -10.21 22.96 68.06
CA ALA A 365 -8.88 23.55 67.93
C ALA A 365 -8.96 25.04 67.52
N ASP A 366 -9.82 25.34 66.53
CA ASP A 366 -9.99 26.69 65.99
C ASP A 366 -10.63 27.65 67.07
N MET A 367 -11.57 27.16 67.90
CA MET A 367 -12.11 27.92 68.95
C MET A 367 -11.07 28.30 70.02
N PHE A 368 -10.26 27.34 70.45
CA PHE A 368 -9.20 27.60 71.43
C PHE A 368 -8.08 28.50 70.88
N ALA A 369 -7.77 28.40 69.61
CA ALA A 369 -6.78 29.26 68.94
C ALA A 369 -7.29 30.73 68.86
N LEU A 370 -8.57 30.94 68.54
CA LEU A 370 -9.21 32.24 68.55
C LEU A 370 -9.24 32.84 69.94
N LEU A 371 -9.65 32.02 70.90
CA LEU A 371 -9.75 32.48 72.27
C LEU A 371 -8.40 32.81 72.91
N ALA A 372 -7.35 32.06 72.63
CA ALA A 372 -5.99 32.33 73.08
C ALA A 372 -5.46 33.66 72.55
N LYS A 373 -5.59 33.90 71.24
CA LYS A 373 -5.13 35.12 70.58
C LYS A 373 -5.95 36.35 71.04
N ALA A 374 -7.25 36.24 71.05
CA ALA A 374 -8.12 37.35 71.55
C ALA A 374 -7.93 37.61 73.04
N GLY A 375 -7.72 36.56 73.84
CA GLY A 375 -7.58 36.63 75.31
C GLY A 375 -6.37 37.44 75.77
N GLU A 376 -5.27 37.38 75.02
CA GLU A 376 -4.06 38.17 75.34
C GLU A 376 -4.36 39.68 75.27
N VAL A 377 -5.06 40.14 74.21
CA VAL A 377 -5.43 41.56 74.06
C VAL A 377 -6.54 41.95 74.96
N LEU A 378 -7.51 41.05 75.22
CA LEU A 378 -8.65 41.34 76.14
C LEU A 378 -8.24 41.41 77.59
N SER A 379 -7.21 40.66 78.01
CA SER A 379 -6.72 40.69 79.44
C SER A 379 -5.94 41.97 79.74
N ASP A 380 -5.40 42.66 78.75
CA ASP A 380 -4.64 43.89 78.92
C ASP A 380 -5.49 45.16 78.79
N THR A 381 -6.85 45.02 78.79
CA THR A 381 -7.77 46.13 78.68
C THR A 381 -8.42 46.37 80.05
N ASP A 382 -8.01 47.47 80.70
CA ASP A 382 -8.60 47.86 81.97
C ASP A 382 -10.08 48.21 81.79
N THR A 383 -10.96 47.67 82.67
CA THR A 383 -12.42 47.93 82.67
C THR A 383 -13.30 47.19 81.68
N LEU A 384 -12.79 46.09 81.02
CA LEU A 384 -13.60 45.21 80.19
C LEU A 384 -14.33 44.15 81.03
N LEU A 385 -15.64 44.07 80.88
CA LEU A 385 -16.44 42.99 81.50
C LEU A 385 -17.14 42.18 80.45
N ILE A 386 -16.68 40.96 80.20
CA ILE A 386 -17.26 40.04 79.25
C ILE A 386 -18.50 39.38 79.87
N ARG A 387 -19.66 39.50 79.21
CA ARG A 387 -20.92 38.89 79.65
C ARG A 387 -21.19 37.54 79.01
N THR A 388 -20.95 37.45 77.69
CA THR A 388 -21.24 36.23 76.91
C THR A 388 -20.20 36.03 75.84
N LEU A 389 -19.78 34.78 75.65
CA LEU A 389 -18.92 34.30 74.60
C LEU A 389 -19.59 33.14 73.86
N ARG A 390 -19.79 33.27 72.57
CA ARG A 390 -20.38 32.24 71.74
C ARG A 390 -19.49 31.98 70.48
N PHE A 391 -19.16 30.72 70.26
CA PHE A 391 -18.43 30.30 69.06
C PHE A 391 -19.37 29.58 68.10
N LYS A 392 -19.50 30.09 66.91
CA LYS A 392 -20.30 29.47 65.81
C LYS A 392 -19.73 29.78 64.48
N GLU A 393 -19.62 28.76 63.65
CA GLU A 393 -19.16 28.88 62.19
C GLU A 393 -17.83 29.64 62.01
N GLU A 394 -16.79 29.27 62.81
CA GLU A 394 -15.49 29.91 62.86
C GLU A 394 -15.47 31.38 63.28
N THR A 395 -16.50 31.83 63.83
CA THR A 395 -16.65 33.20 64.44
C THR A 395 -16.84 33.13 65.91
N LEU A 396 -16.22 34.07 66.65
CA LEU A 396 -16.40 34.27 68.08
C LEU A 396 -17.20 35.54 68.32
N ASP A 397 -18.47 35.37 68.73
CA ASP A 397 -19.32 36.49 69.15
C ASP A 397 -19.11 36.79 70.63
N MET A 398 -18.87 38.04 70.95
CA MET A 398 -18.62 38.49 72.32
C MET A 398 -19.52 39.67 72.69
N ASP A 399 -20.27 39.50 73.76
CA ASP A 399 -21.02 40.58 74.39
C ASP A 399 -20.26 41.08 75.65
N PHE A 400 -19.96 42.36 75.69
CA PHE A 400 -19.16 42.94 76.79
C PHE A 400 -19.55 44.38 77.13
N GLU A 401 -19.15 44.83 78.34
CA GLU A 401 -19.24 46.22 78.75
C GLU A 401 -17.88 46.86 78.84
N ILE A 402 -17.78 48.14 78.44
CA ILE A 402 -16.56 48.93 78.47
C ILE A 402 -16.87 50.33 78.94
N SER A 403 -15.88 51.05 79.41
CA SER A 403 -16.08 52.36 80.10
C SER A 403 -16.65 53.45 79.21
N ASP A 404 -16.18 53.57 77.98
CA ASP A 404 -16.60 54.61 77.03
C ASP A 404 -16.40 54.16 75.56
N LEU A 405 -16.94 54.99 74.65
CA LEU A 405 -16.89 54.66 73.21
C LEU A 405 -15.45 54.74 72.62
N GLN A 406 -14.58 55.55 73.16
CA GLN A 406 -13.22 55.73 72.78
C GLN A 406 -12.38 54.46 73.06
N SER A 407 -12.60 53.90 74.28
CA SER A 407 -12.00 52.63 74.67
C SER A 407 -12.46 51.45 73.80
N LEU A 408 -13.73 51.51 73.34
CA LEU A 408 -14.24 50.48 72.39
C LEU A 408 -13.52 50.51 71.01
N ASP A 409 -13.30 51.72 70.46
CA ASP A 409 -12.60 51.89 69.25
C ASP A 409 -11.10 51.49 69.30
N GLU A 410 -10.49 51.85 70.49
CA GLU A 410 -9.12 51.47 70.77
C GLU A 410 -8.95 49.92 70.89
N LEU A 411 -9.87 49.26 71.58
CA LEU A 411 -9.92 47.81 71.70
C LEU A 411 -10.05 47.12 70.27
N LYS A 412 -10.94 47.69 69.46
CA LYS A 412 -11.10 47.21 68.07
C LYS A 412 -9.80 47.32 67.26
N LEU A 413 -9.15 48.46 67.29
CA LEU A 413 -7.90 48.70 66.62
C LEU A 413 -6.76 47.79 67.10
N ARG A 414 -6.64 47.57 68.39
CA ARG A 414 -5.67 46.67 69.02
C ARG A 414 -5.90 45.21 68.56
N LEU A 415 -7.17 44.77 68.66
CA LEU A 415 -7.50 43.40 68.13
C LEU A 415 -7.18 43.20 66.69
N ILE A 416 -7.45 44.18 65.83
CA ILE A 416 -7.07 44.08 64.36
C ILE A 416 -5.56 44.05 64.20
N ASN A 417 -4.82 44.99 64.85
CA ASN A 417 -3.38 45.15 64.58
C ASN A 417 -2.53 44.08 65.29
N GLU A 418 -2.87 43.64 66.48
CA GLU A 418 -2.05 42.72 67.27
C GLU A 418 -2.41 41.25 66.98
N THR A 419 -3.64 40.94 66.60
CA THR A 419 -4.07 39.55 66.41
C THR A 419 -4.33 39.18 64.94
N ASN A 420 -4.34 40.18 64.03
CA ASN A 420 -4.66 40.01 62.59
C ASN A 420 -6.06 39.36 62.42
N MET A 421 -7.00 39.67 63.29
CA MET A 421 -8.36 39.21 63.20
C MET A 421 -9.25 40.27 62.54
N GLU A 422 -10.28 39.78 61.82
CA GLU A 422 -11.34 40.63 61.32
C GLU A 422 -12.33 40.88 62.47
N VAL A 423 -12.51 42.14 62.83
CA VAL A 423 -13.31 42.57 63.98
C VAL A 423 -14.46 43.43 63.52
N ASP A 424 -15.70 42.94 63.71
CA ASP A 424 -16.91 43.65 63.37
C ASP A 424 -17.74 43.97 64.63
N ILE A 425 -18.11 45.28 64.81
CA ILE A 425 -18.96 45.71 65.94
C ILE A 425 -20.40 45.69 65.44
N GLN A 426 -21.17 44.72 65.93
CA GLN A 426 -22.58 44.58 65.56
C GLN A 426 -23.52 45.55 66.23
N SER A 427 -23.22 45.95 67.48
CA SER A 427 -24.01 46.95 68.19
C SER A 427 -23.21 47.60 69.35
N ALA A 428 -23.40 48.88 69.55
CA ALA A 428 -22.87 49.60 70.70
C ALA A 428 -23.97 50.52 71.25
N SER A 429 -24.23 50.44 72.54
CA SER A 429 -25.29 51.23 73.22
C SER A 429 -24.74 51.78 74.53
N SER A 430 -24.85 53.11 74.75
CA SER A 430 -24.40 53.77 75.96
C SER A 430 -25.55 53.86 76.97
N LYS A 431 -25.39 53.26 78.13
CA LYS A 431 -26.34 53.31 79.25
C LYS A 431 -25.61 53.62 80.57
N GLN A 432 -26.06 54.63 81.28
CA GLN A 432 -25.56 54.99 82.64
C GLN A 432 -24.03 55.17 82.76
N GLY A 433 -23.38 55.71 81.66
CA GLY A 433 -21.94 55.97 81.72
C GLY A 433 -21.05 54.74 81.35
N LYS A 434 -21.65 53.67 80.88
CA LYS A 434 -20.94 52.50 80.36
C LYS A 434 -21.46 52.15 78.98
N VAL A 435 -20.63 51.51 78.07
CA VAL A 435 -21.01 51.12 76.76
C VAL A 435 -21.11 49.57 76.70
N GLU A 436 -22.34 49.12 76.44
CA GLU A 436 -22.59 47.70 76.13
C GLU A 436 -22.39 47.51 74.63
N SER A 437 -21.49 46.57 74.22
CA SER A 437 -21.16 46.30 72.80
C SER A 437 -21.19 44.80 72.53
N ARG A 438 -21.63 44.50 71.32
CA ARG A 438 -21.48 43.16 70.70
C ARG A 438 -20.50 43.24 69.62
N MET A 439 -19.48 42.36 69.69
CA MET A 439 -18.38 42.27 68.72
C MET A 439 -18.23 40.83 68.21
N GLN A 440 -17.99 40.71 66.92
CA GLN A 440 -17.73 39.44 66.24
C GLN A 440 -16.25 39.40 65.78
N LEU A 441 -15.58 38.31 66.14
CA LEU A 441 -14.17 38.08 65.80
C LEU A 441 -14.07 36.90 64.88
N LYS A 442 -13.34 37.05 63.75
CA LYS A 442 -13.05 36.01 62.78
C LYS A 442 -11.56 35.98 62.53
N ILE A 443 -11.01 34.78 62.23
CA ILE A 443 -9.60 34.67 61.77
C ILE A 443 -9.54 35.35 60.45
N GLY A 444 -8.72 36.37 60.29
CA GLY A 444 -8.45 36.98 59.00
C GLY A 444 -7.76 35.99 58.11
N THR A 445 -8.43 35.56 57.03
CA THR A 445 -7.75 34.83 55.94
C THR A 445 -6.82 35.80 55.24
N ALA A 446 -5.51 35.55 55.31
CA ALA A 446 -4.54 36.29 54.54
C ALA A 446 -4.74 35.95 53.05
N ASP A 447 -5.70 36.59 52.40
CA ASP A 447 -5.84 36.55 50.95
C ASP A 447 -4.78 37.48 50.36
N GLY A 448 -3.63 36.91 50.05
CA GLY A 448 -2.58 37.53 49.26
C GLY A 448 -3.05 37.72 47.84
N LYS A 449 -3.71 38.84 47.59
CA LYS A 449 -3.98 39.33 46.23
C LYS A 449 -2.64 39.75 45.59
N ALA A 450 -2.04 38.85 44.81
CA ALA A 450 -0.98 39.22 43.90
C ALA A 450 -1.57 40.07 42.78
N PRO A 451 -0.99 41.22 42.40
CA PRO A 451 -1.44 42.00 41.26
C PRO A 451 -1.03 41.30 39.98
N GLY A 452 -1.99 41.09 39.09
CA GLY A 452 -1.75 40.68 37.73
C GLY A 452 -0.94 41.73 36.99
N GLY A 453 0.05 41.27 36.28
CA GLY A 453 0.84 42.02 35.36
C GLY A 453 1.00 41.24 34.05
N ALA A 454 0.52 41.89 32.97
CA ALA A 454 0.79 41.72 31.54
C ALA A 454 0.76 40.30 30.95
#